data_7e452536c4c9e37e04df0664dbbf7bc6
#
_entry.id   7e452536c4c9e37e04df0664dbbf7bc6
#
_cell.length_a   1.000
_cell.length_b   1.000
_cell.length_c   1.000
_cell.angle_alpha   90.00
_cell.angle_beta   90.00
_cell.angle_gamma   90.00
#
_symmetry.space_group_name_H-M   'P 1'
#
loop_
_entity.id
_entity.type
_entity.pdbx_description
1 polymer ?
#
loop_
_entity_poly.entity_id
_entity_poly.type
_entity_poly.pdbx_seq_one_letter_code
_entity_poly.pdbx_strand_id
1 'polypeptide(L)'
;MTRPTYYKWLTPDHRGTYGHGDYTDHLPHGKRPGKWLPAIADPETCRRGYHVVTAAHLPEHWGREDSVLYVAEARGAIATDTDKLACEQIRLVERVGTLTREIAVTFAADCAARVLPIFEAEYPDDDRPRRAIEAARSGDANAAYADAANAAYAD
;
A
#
# COMPACT_ATOMS: atom_id res chain seq x y z
N MET A 1 17.75 -13.98 -15.77
CA MET A 1 17.47 -12.65 -15.14
C MET A 1 16.03 -12.65 -14.73
N THR A 2 15.73 -12.55 -13.41
CA THR A 2 14.38 -12.37 -12.91
C THR A 2 13.87 -10.99 -13.31
N ARG A 3 12.66 -10.94 -13.89
CA ARG A 3 12.03 -9.65 -14.22
C ARG A 3 11.73 -8.89 -12.92
N PRO A 4 11.90 -7.57 -12.90
CA PRO A 4 11.53 -6.78 -11.73
C PRO A 4 10.02 -6.93 -11.46
N THR A 5 9.69 -7.12 -10.20
CA THR A 5 8.30 -7.22 -9.74
C THR A 5 7.84 -5.85 -9.28
N TYR A 6 6.71 -5.41 -9.78
CA TYR A 6 6.06 -4.16 -9.41
C TYR A 6 4.71 -4.43 -8.76
N TYR A 7 4.16 -3.41 -8.10
CA TYR A 7 2.88 -3.48 -7.42
C TYR A 7 1.98 -2.32 -7.84
N LYS A 8 0.69 -2.62 -7.90
CA LYS A 8 -0.36 -1.65 -8.26
C LYS A 8 -1.56 -1.80 -7.36
N TRP A 9 -1.96 -0.71 -6.72
CA TRP A 9 -3.24 -0.61 -6.04
C TRP A 9 -4.34 -0.20 -7.02
N LEU A 10 -5.48 -0.88 -6.97
CA LEU A 10 -6.70 -0.50 -7.64
C LEU A 10 -7.82 -0.30 -6.63
N THR A 11 -8.77 0.54 -6.97
CA THR A 11 -10.04 0.67 -6.25
C THR A 11 -10.90 -0.60 -6.43
N PRO A 12 -11.95 -0.82 -5.61
CA PRO A 12 -12.84 -1.96 -5.76
C PRO A 12 -13.50 -2.07 -7.14
N ASP A 13 -13.74 -0.95 -7.82
CA ASP A 13 -14.26 -0.85 -9.18
C ASP A 13 -13.17 -0.94 -10.27
N HIS A 14 -11.99 -1.46 -9.91
CA HIS A 14 -10.85 -1.73 -10.79
C HIS A 14 -10.26 -0.51 -11.48
N ARG A 15 -10.31 0.65 -10.83
CA ARG A 15 -9.67 1.87 -11.30
C ARG A 15 -8.36 2.15 -10.57
N GLY A 16 -7.51 2.95 -11.17
CA GLY A 16 -6.31 3.43 -10.48
C GLY A 16 -6.67 4.29 -9.26
N THR A 17 -6.04 4.06 -8.11
CA THR A 17 -6.29 4.83 -6.87
C THR A 17 -6.01 6.32 -7.02
N TYR A 18 -5.12 6.67 -7.94
CA TYR A 18 -4.73 8.05 -8.25
C TYR A 18 -4.81 8.26 -9.77
N GLY A 19 -6.02 8.37 -10.33
CA GLY A 19 -6.20 8.59 -11.76
C GLY A 19 -7.41 7.87 -12.34
N HIS A 20 -7.62 8.00 -13.64
CA HIS A 20 -8.84 7.54 -14.32
C HIS A 20 -8.65 6.24 -15.14
N GLY A 21 -7.51 5.53 -14.95
CA GLY A 21 -7.26 4.29 -15.68
C GLY A 21 -8.26 3.19 -15.28
N ASP A 22 -8.94 2.60 -16.25
CA ASP A 22 -9.82 1.44 -16.08
C ASP A 22 -9.04 0.15 -16.38
N TYR A 23 -9.07 -0.81 -15.46
CA TYR A 23 -8.33 -2.06 -15.53
C TYR A 23 -9.26 -3.28 -15.65
N THR A 24 -10.58 -3.08 -15.77
CA THR A 24 -11.58 -4.13 -15.73
C THR A 24 -11.30 -5.25 -16.74
N ASP A 25 -10.97 -4.91 -18.00
CA ASP A 25 -10.70 -5.88 -19.07
C ASP A 25 -9.25 -6.44 -19.03
N HIS A 26 -8.45 -6.01 -18.05
CA HIS A 26 -7.03 -6.29 -17.92
C HIS A 26 -6.67 -7.04 -16.62
N LEU A 27 -7.67 -7.55 -15.90
CA LEU A 27 -7.48 -8.30 -14.66
C LEU A 27 -6.90 -9.70 -14.96
N PRO A 28 -6.10 -10.25 -14.03
CA PRO A 28 -5.66 -11.63 -14.11
C PRO A 28 -6.82 -12.60 -13.84
N HIS A 29 -6.78 -13.78 -14.47
CA HIS A 29 -7.75 -14.85 -14.28
C HIS A 29 -7.06 -16.13 -13.81
N GLY A 30 -7.19 -16.44 -12.52
CA GLY A 30 -6.48 -17.56 -11.90
C GLY A 30 -4.96 -17.37 -12.04
N LYS A 31 -4.27 -18.33 -12.65
CA LYS A 31 -2.81 -18.25 -12.89
C LYS A 31 -2.42 -17.53 -14.21
N ARG A 32 -3.40 -17.04 -14.96
CA ARG A 32 -3.13 -16.33 -16.22
C ARG A 32 -3.03 -14.83 -15.95
N PRO A 33 -1.91 -14.18 -16.30
CA PRO A 33 -1.80 -12.73 -16.26
C PRO A 33 -2.88 -12.05 -17.10
N GLY A 34 -3.27 -10.86 -16.69
CA GLY A 34 -4.13 -9.99 -17.46
C GLY A 34 -3.49 -9.57 -18.79
N LYS A 35 -4.28 -9.00 -19.68
CA LYS A 35 -3.80 -8.42 -20.93
C LYS A 35 -2.94 -7.20 -20.64
N TRP A 36 -1.97 -6.93 -21.52
CA TRP A 36 -1.22 -5.67 -21.50
C TRP A 36 -2.19 -4.50 -21.72
N LEU A 37 -2.05 -3.46 -20.91
CA LEU A 37 -2.75 -2.21 -21.17
C LEU A 37 -2.21 -1.54 -22.43
N PRO A 38 -3.00 -0.65 -23.09
CA PRO A 38 -2.53 0.14 -24.23
C PRO A 38 -1.23 0.90 -23.92
N ALA A 39 -0.39 1.09 -24.93
CA ALA A 39 0.84 1.86 -24.74
C ALA A 39 0.54 3.34 -24.55
N ILE A 40 1.21 3.96 -23.57
CA ILE A 40 1.20 5.41 -23.32
C ILE A 40 2.62 5.90 -23.58
N ALA A 41 2.86 6.53 -24.74
CA ALA A 41 4.17 7.04 -25.12
C ALA A 41 4.71 8.09 -24.11
N ASP A 42 6.02 8.14 -23.99
CA ASP A 42 6.74 9.10 -23.14
C ASP A 42 6.19 9.17 -21.69
N PRO A 43 6.27 8.08 -20.93
CA PRO A 43 5.78 8.08 -19.55
C PRO A 43 6.55 9.11 -18.71
N GLU A 44 5.80 9.80 -17.83
CA GLU A 44 6.32 10.83 -16.93
C GLU A 44 5.66 10.70 -15.57
N THR A 45 6.45 10.63 -14.49
CA THR A 45 5.94 10.47 -13.15
C THR A 45 4.99 11.61 -12.76
N CYS A 46 3.90 11.27 -12.08
CA CYS A 46 2.81 12.17 -11.69
C CYS A 46 2.01 12.82 -12.84
N ARG A 47 2.31 12.51 -14.11
CA ARG A 47 1.66 13.13 -15.27
C ARG A 47 1.10 12.14 -16.27
N ARG A 48 1.91 11.19 -16.73
CA ARG A 48 1.54 10.32 -17.86
C ARG A 48 2.14 8.94 -17.70
N GLY A 49 1.39 7.91 -18.06
CA GLY A 49 1.80 6.52 -17.96
C GLY A 49 1.13 5.77 -16.82
N TYR A 50 1.46 4.50 -16.71
CA TYR A 50 0.94 3.63 -15.65
C TYR A 50 1.88 3.65 -14.47
N HIS A 51 1.43 4.21 -13.35
CA HIS A 51 2.24 4.30 -12.14
C HIS A 51 2.20 2.98 -11.37
N VAL A 52 3.38 2.50 -11.01
CA VAL A 52 3.61 1.31 -10.18
C VAL A 52 4.68 1.61 -9.13
N VAL A 53 4.77 0.78 -8.11
CA VAL A 53 5.79 0.87 -7.06
C VAL A 53 6.56 -0.45 -6.94
N THR A 54 7.74 -0.40 -6.34
CA THR A 54 8.48 -1.59 -5.90
C THR A 54 8.01 -2.02 -4.51
N ALA A 55 8.39 -3.21 -4.06
CA ALA A 55 8.09 -3.67 -2.70
C ALA A 55 8.63 -2.72 -1.62
N ALA A 56 9.78 -2.09 -1.84
CA ALA A 56 10.41 -1.17 -0.89
C ALA A 56 9.56 0.09 -0.66
N HIS A 57 8.88 0.57 -1.69
CA HIS A 57 8.07 1.79 -1.65
C HIS A 57 6.57 1.54 -1.47
N LEU A 58 6.17 0.27 -1.30
CA LEU A 58 4.76 -0.07 -1.09
C LEU A 58 4.14 0.60 0.15
N PRO A 59 4.86 0.73 1.29
CA PRO A 59 4.34 1.42 2.47
C PRO A 59 4.09 2.92 2.27
N GLU A 60 4.85 3.57 1.38
CA GLU A 60 4.70 5.01 1.07
C GLU A 60 3.49 5.27 0.16
N HIS A 61 3.07 4.25 -0.59
CA HIS A 61 1.93 4.29 -1.50
C HIS A 61 0.82 3.34 -1.05
N TRP A 62 0.41 3.48 0.21
CA TRP A 62 -0.63 2.64 0.81
C TRP A 62 -1.98 2.85 0.10
N GLY A 63 -2.69 1.76 -0.16
CA GLY A 63 -4.02 1.81 -0.74
C GLY A 63 -5.04 2.45 0.22
N ARG A 64 -6.20 2.81 -0.32
CA ARG A 64 -7.36 3.15 0.50
C ARG A 64 -8.03 1.88 1.00
N GLU A 65 -8.88 2.00 2.01
CA GLU A 65 -9.73 0.88 2.47
C GLU A 65 -10.46 0.26 1.28
N ASP A 66 -10.53 -1.07 1.25
CA ASP A 66 -11.07 -1.91 0.18
C ASP A 66 -10.29 -1.89 -1.15
N SER A 67 -9.17 -1.14 -1.25
CA SER A 67 -8.29 -1.24 -2.42
C SER A 67 -7.72 -2.64 -2.56
N VAL A 68 -7.53 -3.06 -3.80
CA VAL A 68 -6.98 -4.36 -4.15
C VAL A 68 -5.54 -4.20 -4.66
N LEU A 69 -4.62 -4.94 -4.07
CA LEU A 69 -3.22 -4.98 -4.48
C LEU A 69 -3.01 -6.06 -5.54
N TYR A 70 -2.31 -5.68 -6.59
CA TYR A 70 -1.88 -6.58 -7.66
C TYR A 70 -0.37 -6.55 -7.84
N VAL A 71 0.20 -7.72 -8.14
CA VAL A 71 1.52 -7.81 -8.78
C VAL A 71 1.38 -7.34 -10.22
N ALA A 72 2.34 -6.54 -10.69
CA ALA A 72 2.37 -6.01 -12.03
C ALA A 72 3.71 -6.27 -12.71
N GLU A 73 3.69 -6.41 -14.03
CA GLU A 73 4.86 -6.36 -14.90
C GLU A 73 4.79 -5.10 -15.78
N ALA A 74 5.96 -4.57 -16.12
CA ALA A 74 6.10 -3.41 -16.99
C ALA A 74 6.93 -3.76 -18.24
N ARG A 75 6.69 -3.03 -19.34
CA ARG A 75 7.51 -3.05 -20.56
C ARG A 75 7.48 -1.71 -21.28
N GLY A 76 8.38 -1.53 -22.24
CA GLY A 76 8.58 -0.27 -22.95
C GLY A 76 9.37 0.72 -22.11
N ALA A 77 9.19 2.02 -22.37
CA ALA A 77 9.85 3.06 -21.63
C ALA A 77 9.36 3.14 -20.16
N ILE A 78 10.29 3.44 -19.26
CA ILE A 78 10.01 3.58 -17.83
C ILE A 78 10.72 4.84 -17.34
N ALA A 79 9.94 5.78 -16.80
CA ALA A 79 10.44 6.93 -16.04
C ALA A 79 10.45 6.58 -14.55
N THR A 80 11.57 6.81 -13.88
CA THR A 80 11.76 6.48 -12.46
C THR A 80 11.80 7.76 -11.63
N ASP A 81 11.10 7.75 -10.53
CA ASP A 81 11.17 8.75 -9.45
C ASP A 81 11.73 8.10 -8.19
N THR A 82 11.84 8.84 -7.11
CA THR A 82 12.39 8.36 -5.84
C THR A 82 11.57 7.22 -5.23
N ASP A 83 10.24 7.24 -5.39
CA ASP A 83 9.29 6.38 -4.68
C ASP A 83 8.36 5.57 -5.61
N LYS A 84 8.35 5.89 -6.92
CA LYS A 84 7.43 5.27 -7.91
C LYS A 84 8.01 5.28 -9.32
N LEU A 85 7.36 4.57 -10.19
CA LEU A 85 7.71 4.51 -11.61
C LEU A 85 6.48 4.81 -12.46
N ALA A 86 6.68 5.49 -13.59
CA ALA A 86 5.69 5.62 -14.65
C ALA A 86 6.12 4.76 -15.83
N CYS A 87 5.26 3.86 -16.29
CA CYS A 87 5.55 2.87 -17.31
C CYS A 87 4.71 3.10 -18.56
N GLU A 88 5.31 2.84 -19.73
CA GLU A 88 4.62 2.89 -21.02
C GLU A 88 3.49 1.87 -21.08
N GLN A 89 3.76 0.63 -20.64
CA GLN A 89 2.76 -0.43 -20.56
C GLN A 89 2.97 -1.25 -19.28
N ILE A 90 1.85 -1.66 -18.68
CA ILE A 90 1.84 -2.67 -17.62
C ILE A 90 0.79 -3.74 -17.90
N ARG A 91 0.92 -4.88 -17.23
CA ARG A 91 -0.14 -5.86 -17.05
C ARG A 91 -0.20 -6.29 -15.59
N LEU A 92 -1.38 -6.63 -15.13
CA LEU A 92 -1.58 -7.22 -13.83
C LEU A 92 -1.32 -8.73 -13.92
N VAL A 93 -0.53 -9.27 -13.01
CA VAL A 93 -0.10 -10.68 -13.07
C VAL A 93 -0.86 -11.53 -12.09
N GLU A 94 -1.01 -11.03 -10.86
CA GLU A 94 -1.60 -11.76 -9.75
C GLU A 94 -2.31 -10.80 -8.81
N ARG A 95 -3.45 -11.23 -8.27
CA ARG A 95 -4.13 -10.54 -7.18
C ARG A 95 -3.51 -10.96 -5.86
N VAL A 96 -2.92 -10.01 -5.13
CA VAL A 96 -2.31 -10.26 -3.81
C VAL A 96 -3.40 -10.32 -2.72
N GLY A 97 -4.25 -9.31 -2.65
CA GLY A 97 -5.29 -9.22 -1.64
C GLY A 97 -6.02 -7.89 -1.63
N THR A 98 -6.98 -7.77 -0.73
CA THR A 98 -7.70 -6.52 -0.45
C THR A 98 -7.18 -5.92 0.85
N LEU A 99 -6.97 -4.62 0.86
CA LEU A 99 -6.62 -3.88 2.07
C LEU A 99 -7.88 -3.67 2.91
N THR A 100 -8.10 -4.54 3.87
CA THR A 100 -9.18 -4.38 4.84
C THR A 100 -8.74 -3.46 5.97
N ARG A 101 -9.70 -2.89 6.71
CA ARG A 101 -9.44 -2.13 7.93
C ARG A 101 -8.61 -2.94 8.94
N GLU A 102 -8.90 -4.23 9.08
CA GLU A 102 -8.16 -5.12 9.98
C GLU A 102 -6.68 -5.23 9.60
N ILE A 103 -6.37 -5.41 8.32
CA ILE A 103 -4.99 -5.44 7.81
C ILE A 103 -4.30 -4.10 8.08
N ALA A 104 -4.97 -2.98 7.83
CA ALA A 104 -4.41 -1.66 8.06
C ALA A 104 -4.10 -1.41 9.55
N VAL A 105 -5.03 -1.77 10.43
CA VAL A 105 -4.86 -1.64 11.88
C VAL A 105 -3.73 -2.53 12.39
N THR A 106 -3.69 -3.79 11.97
CA THR A 106 -2.61 -4.73 12.35
C THR A 106 -1.25 -4.22 11.90
N PHE A 107 -1.15 -3.75 10.65
CA PHE A 107 0.10 -3.17 10.13
C PHE A 107 0.55 -1.95 10.93
N ALA A 108 -0.36 -1.03 11.24
CA ALA A 108 -0.06 0.15 12.07
C ALA A 108 0.42 -0.24 13.47
N ALA A 109 -0.24 -1.20 14.11
CA ALA A 109 0.15 -1.73 15.41
C ALA A 109 1.54 -2.37 15.39
N ASP A 110 1.86 -3.12 14.34
CA ASP A 110 3.18 -3.75 14.17
C ASP A 110 4.29 -2.72 13.92
N CYS A 111 4.01 -1.66 13.17
CA CYS A 111 4.95 -0.55 13.01
C CYS A 111 5.21 0.17 14.34
N ALA A 112 4.15 0.48 15.10
CA ALA A 112 4.25 1.12 16.41
C ALA A 112 5.02 0.24 17.41
N ALA A 113 4.76 -1.07 17.44
CA ALA A 113 5.45 -2.00 18.32
C ALA A 113 6.97 -2.06 18.10
N ARG A 114 7.44 -1.81 16.87
CA ARG A 114 8.88 -1.80 16.56
C ARG A 114 9.62 -0.61 17.18
N VAL A 115 8.94 0.51 17.33
CA VAL A 115 9.51 1.74 17.90
C VAL A 115 9.13 1.94 19.39
N LEU A 116 8.22 1.13 19.92
CA LEU A 116 7.77 1.20 21.32
C LEU A 116 8.92 1.16 22.32
N PRO A 117 9.98 0.31 22.19
CA PRO A 117 11.07 0.31 23.15
C PRO A 117 11.85 1.63 23.22
N ILE A 118 11.87 2.42 22.15
CA ILE A 118 12.51 3.75 22.13
C ILE A 118 11.68 4.72 22.99
N PHE A 119 10.36 4.69 22.83
CA PHE A 119 9.46 5.51 23.62
C PHE A 119 9.52 5.14 25.11
N GLU A 120 9.48 3.86 25.45
CA GLU A 120 9.51 3.37 26.83
C GLU A 120 10.81 3.64 27.55
N ALA A 121 11.93 3.75 26.82
CA ALA A 121 13.21 4.15 27.40
C ALA A 121 13.20 5.62 27.84
N GLU A 122 12.47 6.50 27.16
CA GLU A 122 12.32 7.92 27.49
C GLU A 122 11.21 8.16 28.53
N TYR A 123 10.12 7.38 28.43
CA TYR A 123 8.90 7.52 29.25
C TYR A 123 8.53 6.18 29.91
N PRO A 124 9.30 5.69 30.89
CA PRO A 124 9.15 4.34 31.44
C PRO A 124 7.80 4.13 32.21
N ASP A 125 7.20 5.20 32.67
CA ASP A 125 5.93 5.14 33.43
C ASP A 125 4.68 5.35 32.54
N ASP A 126 4.85 5.56 31.23
CA ASP A 126 3.75 5.78 30.29
C ASP A 126 3.45 4.51 29.49
N ASP A 127 2.45 3.76 29.91
CA ASP A 127 2.01 2.52 29.28
C ASP A 127 0.93 2.72 28.18
N ARG A 128 0.48 3.95 27.93
CA ARG A 128 -0.58 4.24 26.95
C ARG A 128 -0.30 3.74 25.55
N PRO A 129 0.91 3.94 24.96
CA PRO A 129 1.21 3.42 23.64
C PRO A 129 1.19 1.89 23.59
N ARG A 130 1.66 1.22 24.63
CA ARG A 130 1.61 -0.24 24.75
C ARG A 130 0.17 -0.74 24.73
N ARG A 131 -0.70 -0.15 25.57
CA ARG A 131 -2.11 -0.51 25.60
C ARG A 131 -2.82 -0.27 24.28
N ALA A 132 -2.52 0.84 23.59
CA ALA A 132 -3.08 1.13 22.27
C ALA A 132 -2.71 0.05 21.23
N ILE A 133 -1.45 -0.42 21.24
CA ILE A 133 -0.98 -1.49 20.38
C ILE A 133 -1.69 -2.82 20.70
N GLU A 134 -1.83 -3.15 21.99
CA GLU A 134 -2.51 -4.37 22.43
C GLU A 134 -4.00 -4.35 22.07
N ALA A 135 -4.68 -3.22 22.29
CA ALA A 135 -6.08 -3.02 21.90
C ALA A 135 -6.27 -3.14 20.37
N ALA A 136 -5.38 -2.55 19.59
CA ALA A 136 -5.41 -2.67 18.13
C ALA A 136 -5.28 -4.13 17.67
N ARG A 137 -4.38 -4.89 18.27
CA ARG A 137 -4.16 -6.32 17.96
C ARG A 137 -5.33 -7.22 18.41
N SER A 138 -6.03 -6.86 19.47
CA SER A 138 -7.22 -7.59 19.92
C SER A 138 -8.49 -7.28 19.12
N GLY A 139 -8.42 -6.33 18.20
CA GLY A 139 -9.56 -5.88 17.39
C GLY A 139 -10.45 -4.84 18.08
N ASP A 140 -10.07 -4.35 19.28
CA ASP A 140 -10.76 -3.24 19.94
C ASP A 140 -10.29 -1.88 19.41
N ALA A 141 -10.79 -1.54 18.22
CA ALA A 141 -10.43 -0.29 17.55
C ALA A 141 -10.81 0.96 18.33
N ASN A 142 -11.83 0.90 19.21
CA ASN A 142 -12.26 2.05 20.00
C ASN A 142 -11.29 2.29 21.16
N ALA A 143 -10.87 1.24 21.87
CA ALA A 143 -9.86 1.34 22.91
C ALA A 143 -8.51 1.79 22.34
N ALA A 144 -8.08 1.21 21.20
CA ALA A 144 -6.86 1.60 20.52
C ALA A 144 -6.85 3.09 20.12
N TYR A 145 -7.95 3.60 19.60
CA TYR A 145 -8.09 5.02 19.24
C TYR A 145 -8.05 5.94 20.47
N ALA A 146 -8.77 5.58 21.53
CA ALA A 146 -8.82 6.36 22.76
C ALA A 146 -7.43 6.47 23.43
N ASP A 147 -6.69 5.38 23.54
CA ASP A 147 -5.36 5.36 24.13
C ASP A 147 -4.32 6.09 23.25
N ALA A 148 -4.41 5.96 21.93
CA ALA A 148 -3.55 6.69 21.01
C ALA A 148 -3.82 8.21 21.04
N ALA A 149 -5.09 8.63 21.08
CA ALA A 149 -5.46 10.03 21.20
C ALA A 149 -4.97 10.62 22.53
N ASN A 150 -5.17 9.92 23.66
CA ASN A 150 -4.70 10.36 24.96
C ASN A 150 -3.18 10.45 25.05
N ALA A 151 -2.45 9.60 24.36
CA ALA A 151 -0.98 9.67 24.28
C ALA A 151 -0.49 10.89 23.46
N ALA A 152 -1.23 11.29 22.41
CA ALA A 152 -0.87 12.41 21.56
C ALA A 152 -1.11 13.80 22.20
N TYR A 153 -1.99 13.89 23.22
CA TYR A 153 -2.37 15.15 23.90
C TYR A 153 -1.81 15.29 25.31
N ALA A 154 -0.87 14.44 25.71
CA ALA A 154 -0.18 14.60 26.98
C ALA A 154 1.07 15.47 26.77
N ASP A 155 0.95 16.74 27.15
CA ASP A 155 2.08 17.66 27.37
C ASP A 155 2.77 17.38 28.70
#